data_2fb61dbce48bb4524b0e5166b403ef2c
#
_entry.id   2fb61dbce48bb4524b0e5166b403ef2c
#
_cell.length_a   1.000
_cell.length_b   1.000
_cell.length_c   1.000
_cell.angle_alpha   90.00
_cell.angle_beta   90.00
_cell.angle_gamma   90.00
#
_symmetry.space_group_name_H-M   'P 1'
#
loop_
_entity.id
_entity.type
_entity.pdbx_description
1 polymer ?
#
loop_
_entity_poly.entity_id
_entity_poly.type
_entity_poly.pdbx_seq_one_letter_code
_entity_poly.pdbx_strand_id
1 'polypeptide(L)'
;PVSFIEDCAVPLEHLAAYTDRLTQVFEKHGTRGTWYAHASVGTLHVPPILDTRAGHASKTRAIAEEACAMVQQYKGAYSGEHGDGLVRSEWIAPFFGPRLTACLAEIKSWLDPKGLMNPGKIVNASKMDDVRLFRFPPGYATKTPIPVLDWSEWGGYDKAVELRNNNGHC
;
A
#
# COMPACT_ATOMS: atom_id res chain seq x y z
N PRO A 1 -3.41 -8.94 5.08
CA PRO A 1 -2.44 -7.85 4.95
C PRO A 1 -2.89 -6.83 3.90
N VAL A 2 -2.55 -5.56 4.11
CA VAL A 2 -2.89 -4.47 3.18
C VAL A 2 -1.61 -3.79 2.73
N SER A 3 -1.41 -3.69 1.42
CA SER A 3 -0.20 -3.15 0.81
C SER A 3 -0.33 -1.64 0.62
N PHE A 4 0.43 -0.83 1.36
CA PHE A 4 0.51 0.62 1.19
C PHE A 4 1.82 1.24 1.71
N ILE A 5 2.51 0.60 2.66
CA ILE A 5 3.82 1.02 3.18
C ILE A 5 4.85 -0.12 3.12
N GLU A 6 4.51 -1.17 2.42
CA GLU A 6 5.24 -2.45 2.42
C GLU A 6 6.52 -2.45 1.59
N ASP A 7 6.92 -1.33 1.01
CA ASP A 7 8.02 -1.28 0.04
C ASP A 7 9.05 -0.20 0.38
N CYS A 8 9.14 0.17 1.65
CA CYS A 8 10.10 1.17 2.08
C CYS A 8 11.53 0.61 2.09
N ALA A 9 12.48 1.40 1.60
CA ALA A 9 13.89 1.08 1.67
C ALA A 9 14.64 2.13 2.49
N VAL A 10 15.58 1.68 3.33
CA VAL A 10 16.43 2.56 4.15
C VAL A 10 17.90 2.14 4.02
N PRO A 11 18.87 3.06 4.25
CA PRO A 11 20.28 2.68 4.32
C PRO A 11 20.51 1.56 5.33
N LEU A 12 21.42 0.62 5.00
CA LEU A 12 21.61 -0.61 5.78
C LEU A 12 21.93 -0.38 7.25
N GLU A 13 22.68 0.66 7.56
CA GLU A 13 23.03 1.05 8.93
C GLU A 13 21.79 1.43 9.77
N HIS A 14 20.68 1.75 9.13
CA HIS A 14 19.44 2.14 9.79
C HIS A 14 18.38 1.04 9.80
N LEU A 15 18.63 -0.10 9.15
CA LEU A 15 17.62 -1.14 8.94
C LEU A 15 17.02 -1.66 10.26
N ALA A 16 17.85 -1.96 11.25
CA ALA A 16 17.38 -2.43 12.56
C ALA A 16 16.53 -1.37 13.28
N ALA A 17 17.05 -0.14 13.38
CA ALA A 17 16.34 0.96 14.05
C ALA A 17 15.02 1.32 13.35
N TYR A 18 15.00 1.26 12.01
CA TYR A 18 13.79 1.48 11.23
C TYR A 18 12.75 0.38 11.49
N THR A 19 13.18 -0.90 11.53
CA THR A 19 12.32 -2.05 11.81
C THR A 19 11.65 -1.93 13.18
N ASP A 20 12.43 -1.58 14.22
CA ASP A 20 11.91 -1.39 15.56
C ASP A 20 10.89 -0.24 15.63
N ARG A 21 11.21 0.90 15.02
CA ARG A 21 10.30 2.05 14.99
C ARG A 21 9.01 1.77 14.20
N LEU A 22 9.09 1.08 13.08
CA LEU A 22 7.91 0.72 12.31
C LEU A 22 7.04 -0.28 13.08
N THR A 23 7.64 -1.19 13.83
CA THR A 23 6.92 -2.08 14.75
C THR A 23 6.14 -1.28 15.79
N GLN A 24 6.77 -0.28 16.41
CA GLN A 24 6.11 0.61 17.38
C GLN A 24 4.95 1.41 16.77
N VAL A 25 5.09 1.85 15.51
CA VAL A 25 3.97 2.50 14.78
C VAL A 25 2.80 1.53 14.64
N PHE A 26 3.03 0.28 14.25
CA PHE A 26 1.96 -0.70 14.17
C PHE A 26 1.29 -0.97 15.52
N GLU A 27 2.07 -1.16 16.56
CA GLU A 27 1.56 -1.38 17.93
C GLU A 27 0.72 -0.19 18.43
N LYS A 28 1.19 1.04 18.21
CA LYS A 28 0.47 2.28 18.52
C LYS A 28 -0.92 2.31 17.85
N HIS A 29 -1.02 1.80 16.64
CA HIS A 29 -2.27 1.73 15.88
C HIS A 29 -3.05 0.42 16.10
N GLY A 30 -2.66 -0.41 17.07
CA GLY A 30 -3.34 -1.66 17.42
C GLY A 30 -3.33 -2.67 16.27
N THR A 31 -2.21 -2.78 15.58
CA THR A 31 -2.00 -3.75 14.49
C THR A 31 -0.59 -4.33 14.57
N ARG A 32 -0.27 -5.21 13.63
CA ARG A 32 1.07 -5.76 13.42
C ARG A 32 1.35 -5.92 11.94
N GLY A 33 2.61 -5.95 11.55
CA GLY A 33 3.05 -6.28 10.20
C GLY A 33 3.44 -7.74 10.05
N THR A 34 3.44 -8.22 8.82
CA THR A 34 4.17 -9.43 8.43
C THR A 34 5.49 -9.00 7.81
N TRP A 35 6.61 -9.62 8.22
CA TRP A 35 7.95 -9.15 7.86
C TRP A 35 8.56 -10.04 6.80
N TYR A 36 8.94 -9.40 5.68
CA TYR A 36 9.75 -9.97 4.61
C TYR A 36 10.70 -8.88 4.12
N ALA A 37 11.89 -9.22 3.68
CA ALA A 37 12.89 -8.21 3.33
C ALA A 37 13.87 -8.67 2.26
N HIS A 38 14.30 -7.73 1.44
CA HIS A 38 15.58 -7.79 0.74
C HIS A 38 16.64 -7.07 1.59
N ALA A 39 17.02 -7.71 2.70
CA ALA A 39 17.83 -7.08 3.75
C ALA A 39 19.18 -6.55 3.25
N SER A 40 19.78 -7.19 2.24
CA SER A 40 21.07 -6.77 1.66
C SER A 40 21.04 -5.39 0.98
N VAL A 41 19.85 -4.89 0.63
CA VAL A 41 19.64 -3.58 0.00
C VAL A 41 18.70 -2.67 0.83
N GLY A 42 18.36 -3.07 2.05
CA GLY A 42 17.58 -2.27 2.98
C GLY A 42 16.10 -2.17 2.65
N THR A 43 15.55 -2.99 1.75
CA THR A 43 14.14 -2.97 1.37
C THR A 43 13.34 -3.91 2.27
N LEU A 44 12.26 -3.39 2.84
CA LEU A 44 11.36 -4.11 3.74
C LEU A 44 9.98 -4.24 3.11
N HIS A 45 9.44 -5.46 3.08
CA HIS A 45 8.06 -5.73 2.69
C HIS A 45 7.23 -6.05 3.93
N VAL A 46 6.54 -5.03 4.44
CA VAL A 46 5.86 -5.13 5.74
C VAL A 46 4.39 -4.71 5.62
N PRO A 47 3.54 -5.52 4.96
CA PRO A 47 2.12 -5.21 4.91
C PRO A 47 1.48 -5.37 6.30
N PRO A 48 0.82 -4.32 6.82
CA PRO A 48 0.11 -4.41 8.08
C PRO A 48 -1.16 -5.27 7.95
N ILE A 49 -1.55 -5.89 9.06
CA ILE A 49 -2.77 -6.68 9.13
C ILE A 49 -3.93 -5.78 9.53
N LEU A 50 -4.76 -5.41 8.58
CA LEU A 50 -5.92 -4.55 8.78
C LEU A 50 -7.18 -5.24 8.26
N ASP A 51 -8.29 -5.07 8.96
CA ASP A 51 -9.60 -5.50 8.46
C ASP A 51 -10.21 -4.44 7.56
N THR A 52 -10.14 -4.65 6.25
CA THR A 52 -10.62 -3.70 5.25
C THR A 52 -12.14 -3.51 5.23
N ARG A 53 -12.91 -4.34 5.89
CA ARG A 53 -14.36 -4.26 6.00
C ARG A 53 -14.84 -3.31 7.10
N ALA A 54 -14.00 -3.04 8.09
CA ALA A 54 -14.35 -2.31 9.32
C ALA A 54 -14.04 -0.81 9.31
N GLY A 55 -13.90 -0.19 8.14
CA GLY A 55 -13.77 1.28 8.04
C GLY A 55 -12.42 1.85 8.53
N HIS A 56 -11.29 1.18 8.22
CA HIS A 56 -9.93 1.56 8.68
C HIS A 56 -9.17 2.49 7.73
N ALA A 57 -9.83 3.16 6.80
CA ALA A 57 -9.18 4.13 5.91
C ALA A 57 -8.38 5.19 6.70
N SER A 58 -8.94 5.72 7.79
CA SER A 58 -8.25 6.67 8.67
C SER A 58 -7.03 6.07 9.38
N LYS A 59 -7.11 4.81 9.82
CA LYS A 59 -5.99 4.10 10.42
C LYS A 59 -4.87 3.86 9.40
N THR A 60 -5.24 3.46 8.19
CA THR A 60 -4.30 3.29 7.06
C THR A 60 -3.56 4.58 6.76
N ARG A 61 -4.28 5.71 6.69
CA ARG A 61 -3.69 7.03 6.49
C ARG A 61 -2.73 7.40 7.62
N ALA A 62 -3.12 7.26 8.87
CA ALA A 62 -2.29 7.62 10.01
C ALA A 62 -0.97 6.82 10.03
N ILE A 63 -1.02 5.52 9.76
CA ILE A 63 0.18 4.68 9.63
C ILE A 63 1.05 5.14 8.46
N ALA A 64 0.46 5.46 7.31
CA ALA A 64 1.20 5.90 6.13
C ALA A 64 1.91 7.25 6.36
N GLU A 65 1.26 8.20 7.04
CA GLU A 65 1.84 9.50 7.40
C GLU A 65 3.07 9.34 8.30
N GLU A 66 2.96 8.51 9.36
CA GLU A 66 4.08 8.24 10.26
C GLU A 66 5.21 7.50 9.54
N ALA A 67 4.90 6.50 8.72
CA ALA A 67 5.89 5.75 7.96
C ALA A 67 6.61 6.62 6.93
N CYS A 68 5.89 7.46 6.19
CA CYS A 68 6.48 8.39 5.22
C CYS A 68 7.45 9.36 5.88
N ALA A 69 7.03 10.00 6.98
CA ALA A 69 7.89 10.91 7.73
C ALA A 69 9.14 10.21 8.28
N MET A 70 8.99 8.98 8.76
CA MET A 70 10.10 8.19 9.29
C MET A 70 11.10 7.80 8.20
N VAL A 71 10.65 7.34 7.03
CA VAL A 71 11.53 7.00 5.90
C VAL A 71 12.32 8.23 5.44
N GLN A 72 11.71 9.41 5.40
CA GLN A 72 12.41 10.66 5.08
C GLN A 72 13.51 10.98 6.10
N GLN A 73 13.27 10.78 7.40
CA GLN A 73 14.28 10.97 8.45
C GLN A 73 15.52 10.10 8.23
N TYR A 74 15.31 8.87 7.77
CA TYR A 74 16.39 7.94 7.43
C TYR A 74 16.99 8.16 6.03
N LYS A 75 16.52 9.17 5.28
CA LYS A 75 16.92 9.43 3.89
C LYS A 75 16.70 8.21 2.99
N GLY A 76 15.65 7.46 3.26
CA GLY A 76 15.24 6.27 2.52
C GLY A 76 14.34 6.58 1.33
N ALA A 77 13.80 5.53 0.71
CA ALA A 77 12.79 5.59 -0.34
C ALA A 77 11.45 5.04 0.18
N TYR A 78 10.36 5.75 -0.10
CA TYR A 78 9.02 5.32 0.32
C TYR A 78 8.49 4.17 -0.53
N SER A 79 8.91 4.10 -1.80
CA SER A 79 8.75 2.95 -2.67
C SER A 79 10.12 2.52 -3.17
N GLY A 80 10.56 1.32 -2.78
CA GLY A 80 11.86 0.77 -3.15
C GLY A 80 11.85 0.16 -4.56
N GLU A 81 10.89 -0.71 -4.86
CA GLU A 81 10.85 -1.48 -6.11
C GLU A 81 9.45 -1.65 -6.73
N HIS A 82 8.36 -1.62 -5.93
CA HIS A 82 7.00 -1.92 -6.41
C HIS A 82 6.33 -0.77 -7.15
N GLY A 83 6.87 0.46 -7.04
CA GLY A 83 6.26 1.66 -7.59
C GLY A 83 5.10 2.19 -6.72
N ASP A 84 4.66 3.43 -7.01
CA ASP A 84 3.76 4.15 -6.11
C ASP A 84 2.28 3.78 -6.27
N GLY A 85 1.83 3.48 -7.48
CA GLY A 85 0.46 3.08 -7.76
C GLY A 85 -0.58 4.09 -7.22
N LEU A 86 -1.75 3.59 -6.80
CA LEU A 86 -2.80 4.43 -6.19
C LEU A 86 -2.50 4.80 -4.75
N VAL A 87 -1.83 3.93 -4.01
CA VAL A 87 -1.69 4.08 -2.55
C VAL A 87 -0.52 4.94 -2.12
N ARG A 88 0.52 5.07 -2.96
CA ARG A 88 1.73 5.85 -2.65
C ARG A 88 1.88 7.14 -3.46
N SER A 89 1.18 7.29 -4.58
CA SER A 89 1.31 8.47 -5.45
C SER A 89 0.98 9.79 -4.75
N GLU A 90 0.10 9.80 -3.76
CA GLU A 90 -0.20 10.99 -2.95
C GLU A 90 1.05 11.52 -2.21
N TRP A 91 1.99 10.65 -1.90
CA TRP A 91 3.21 10.97 -1.13
C TRP A 91 4.34 11.51 -2.00
N ILE A 92 4.21 11.50 -3.32
CA ILE A 92 5.23 12.02 -4.25
C ILE A 92 5.57 13.47 -3.94
N ALA A 93 4.56 14.34 -3.83
CA ALA A 93 4.79 15.76 -3.58
C ALA A 93 5.41 16.03 -2.19
N PRO A 94 4.91 15.46 -1.08
CA PRO A 94 5.57 15.57 0.22
C PRO A 94 7.00 15.02 0.25
N PHE A 95 7.25 13.95 -0.51
CA PHE A 95 8.54 13.26 -0.47
C PHE A 95 9.60 13.95 -1.32
N PHE A 96 9.27 14.32 -2.57
CA PHE A 96 10.22 14.86 -3.54
C PHE A 96 10.19 16.39 -3.67
N GLY A 97 9.18 17.03 -3.09
CA GLY A 97 9.02 18.48 -3.12
C GLY A 97 8.48 19.04 -4.42
N PRO A 98 8.18 20.35 -4.46
CA PRO A 98 7.40 20.95 -5.55
C PRO A 98 8.12 20.94 -6.89
N ARG A 99 9.46 21.05 -6.90
CA ARG A 99 10.24 21.12 -8.16
C ARG A 99 10.16 19.80 -8.94
N LEU A 100 10.44 18.67 -8.29
CA LEU A 100 10.38 17.35 -8.95
C LEU A 100 8.94 16.97 -9.28
N THR A 101 7.99 17.30 -8.42
CA THR A 101 6.56 17.07 -8.71
C THR A 101 6.11 17.82 -9.97
N ALA A 102 6.54 19.08 -10.14
CA ALA A 102 6.26 19.84 -11.36
C ALA A 102 6.91 19.22 -12.62
N CYS A 103 8.16 18.77 -12.52
CA CYS A 103 8.83 18.08 -13.62
C CYS A 103 8.08 16.79 -14.05
N LEU A 104 7.61 16.00 -13.08
CA LEU A 104 6.83 14.79 -13.37
C LEU A 104 5.52 15.13 -14.10
N ALA A 105 4.83 16.19 -13.68
CA ALA A 105 3.61 16.66 -14.32
C ALA A 105 3.88 17.15 -15.75
N GLU A 106 4.98 17.85 -15.97
CA GLU A 106 5.39 18.34 -17.29
C GLU A 106 5.70 17.19 -18.26
N ILE A 107 6.51 16.22 -17.84
CA ILE A 107 6.80 15.00 -18.60
C ILE A 107 5.49 14.26 -18.95
N LYS A 108 4.60 14.12 -18.00
CA LYS A 108 3.29 13.50 -18.24
C LYS A 108 2.49 14.24 -19.29
N SER A 109 2.48 15.57 -19.24
CA SER A 109 1.73 16.38 -20.22
C SER A 109 2.27 16.28 -21.65
N TRP A 110 3.57 16.07 -21.81
CA TRP A 110 4.20 15.88 -23.12
C TRP A 110 3.89 14.52 -23.74
N LEU A 111 3.95 13.47 -22.91
CA LEU A 111 3.83 12.09 -23.38
C LEU A 111 2.38 11.58 -23.40
N ASP A 112 1.52 12.19 -22.62
CA ASP A 112 0.11 11.80 -22.51
C ASP A 112 -0.79 13.04 -22.37
N PRO A 113 -0.84 13.90 -23.39
CA PRO A 113 -1.60 15.16 -23.32
C PRO A 113 -3.12 14.96 -23.16
N LYS A 114 -3.63 13.77 -23.45
CA LYS A 114 -5.05 13.42 -23.28
C LYS A 114 -5.34 12.74 -21.91
N GLY A 115 -4.31 12.43 -21.12
CA GLY A 115 -4.47 11.79 -19.81
C GLY A 115 -5.07 10.39 -19.87
N LEU A 116 -4.77 9.61 -20.90
CA LEU A 116 -5.32 8.27 -21.13
C LEU A 116 -4.54 7.16 -20.42
N MET A 117 -3.23 7.36 -20.20
CA MET A 117 -2.33 6.34 -19.66
C MET A 117 -2.25 6.47 -18.13
N ASN A 118 -2.79 5.49 -17.42
CA ASN A 118 -2.74 5.41 -15.96
C ASN A 118 -3.09 6.73 -15.23
N PRO A 119 -4.25 7.33 -15.47
CA PRO A 119 -4.61 8.59 -14.81
C PRO A 119 -4.64 8.43 -13.28
N GLY A 120 -4.25 9.50 -12.57
CA GLY A 120 -4.26 9.52 -11.10
C GLY A 120 -3.13 8.72 -10.42
N LYS A 121 -2.06 8.36 -11.14
CA LYS A 121 -0.84 7.78 -10.59
C LYS A 121 0.32 8.73 -10.81
N ILE A 122 1.18 8.90 -9.79
CA ILE A 122 2.31 9.83 -9.75
C ILE A 122 1.85 11.29 -9.88
N VAL A 123 1.14 11.62 -10.95
CA VAL A 123 0.63 12.96 -11.24
C VAL A 123 -0.88 13.01 -11.00
N ASN A 124 -1.36 14.06 -10.36
CA ASN A 124 -2.77 14.24 -9.98
C ASN A 124 -3.32 13.06 -9.17
N ALA A 125 -2.54 12.61 -8.22
CA ALA A 125 -2.84 11.43 -7.42
C ALA A 125 -4.13 11.59 -6.61
N SER A 126 -4.90 10.51 -6.53
CA SER A 126 -6.03 10.38 -5.61
C SER A 126 -5.54 10.27 -4.17
N LYS A 127 -6.42 10.56 -3.22
CA LYS A 127 -6.15 10.28 -1.81
C LYS A 127 -6.08 8.78 -1.56
N MET A 128 -5.08 8.33 -0.79
CA MET A 128 -4.90 6.90 -0.50
C MET A 128 -6.05 6.28 0.30
N ASP A 129 -6.79 7.09 1.03
CA ASP A 129 -7.94 6.71 1.84
C ASP A 129 -9.29 6.98 1.17
N ASP A 130 -9.30 7.27 -0.13
CA ASP A 130 -10.54 7.36 -0.90
C ASP A 130 -11.17 5.97 -1.05
N VAL A 131 -12.13 5.68 -0.20
CA VAL A 131 -12.82 4.39 -0.12
C VAL A 131 -13.50 3.96 -1.43
N ARG A 132 -13.79 4.91 -2.34
CA ARG A 132 -14.38 4.63 -3.65
C ARG A 132 -13.41 3.88 -4.57
N LEU A 133 -12.11 4.02 -4.30
CA LEU A 133 -11.03 3.39 -5.06
C LEU A 133 -10.55 2.09 -4.41
N PHE A 134 -11.09 1.71 -3.26
CA PHE A 134 -10.72 0.48 -2.60
C PHE A 134 -11.22 -0.72 -3.40
N ARG A 135 -10.40 -1.75 -3.50
CA ARG A 135 -10.79 -3.03 -4.09
C ARG A 135 -12.02 -3.64 -3.41
N PHE A 136 -12.10 -3.47 -2.09
CA PHE A 136 -13.21 -3.89 -1.27
C PHE A 136 -13.80 -2.64 -0.57
N PRO A 137 -14.67 -1.89 -1.27
CA PRO A 137 -15.28 -0.71 -0.68
C PRO A 137 -16.21 -1.08 0.49
N PRO A 138 -16.56 -0.12 1.35
CA PRO A 138 -17.56 -0.34 2.39
C PRO A 138 -18.85 -0.94 1.82
N GLY A 139 -19.37 -1.99 2.46
CA GLY A 139 -20.56 -2.71 1.99
C GLY A 139 -20.30 -3.71 0.85
N TYR A 140 -19.04 -3.96 0.50
CA TYR A 140 -18.69 -5.01 -0.45
C TYR A 140 -19.26 -6.36 0.01
N ALA A 141 -19.95 -7.05 -0.90
CA ALA A 141 -20.44 -8.40 -0.73
C ALA A 141 -20.09 -9.24 -1.96
N THR A 142 -19.69 -10.47 -1.74
CA THR A 142 -19.42 -11.42 -2.82
C THR A 142 -20.72 -11.87 -3.45
N LYS A 143 -20.74 -11.97 -4.78
CA LYS A 143 -21.79 -12.72 -5.50
C LYS A 143 -21.35 -14.17 -5.52
N THR A 144 -21.85 -14.97 -4.58
CA THR A 144 -21.47 -16.37 -4.47
C THR A 144 -22.21 -17.17 -5.55
N PRO A 145 -21.51 -17.78 -6.52
CA PRO A 145 -22.12 -18.72 -7.44
C PRO A 145 -22.57 -19.98 -6.67
N ILE A 146 -23.54 -20.69 -7.19
CA ILE A 146 -23.90 -22.02 -6.68
C ILE A 146 -22.91 -23.02 -7.28
N PRO A 147 -21.92 -23.49 -6.53
CA PRO A 147 -20.93 -24.43 -7.05
C PRO A 147 -21.47 -25.82 -7.13
N VAL A 148 -20.94 -26.62 -8.08
CA VAL A 148 -21.29 -28.07 -8.22
C VAL A 148 -20.63 -28.88 -7.10
N LEU A 149 -19.42 -28.46 -6.64
CA LEU A 149 -18.70 -29.13 -5.57
C LEU A 149 -19.15 -28.61 -4.20
N ASP A 150 -19.10 -29.45 -3.18
CA ASP A 150 -19.37 -29.08 -1.80
C ASP A 150 -18.16 -28.31 -1.22
N TRP A 151 -18.42 -27.09 -0.73
CA TRP A 151 -17.46 -26.20 -0.08
C TRP A 151 -17.85 -25.88 1.36
N SER A 152 -18.75 -26.66 1.96
CA SER A 152 -19.29 -26.39 3.31
C SER A 152 -18.22 -26.44 4.38
N GLU A 153 -17.20 -27.28 4.25
CA GLU A 153 -16.03 -27.34 5.16
C GLU A 153 -15.30 -26.00 5.28
N TRP A 154 -15.34 -25.19 4.22
CA TRP A 154 -14.71 -23.86 4.18
C TRP A 154 -15.69 -22.72 4.50
N GLY A 155 -16.92 -23.04 4.87
CA GLY A 155 -17.99 -22.06 5.07
C GLY A 155 -18.60 -21.51 3.77
N GLY A 156 -18.34 -22.20 2.64
CA GLY A 156 -18.83 -21.84 1.31
C GLY A 156 -17.71 -21.54 0.32
N TYR A 157 -18.06 -21.53 -0.96
CA TYR A 157 -17.12 -21.30 -2.06
C TYR A 157 -16.42 -19.92 -1.96
N ASP A 158 -17.17 -18.87 -1.64
CA ASP A 158 -16.65 -17.52 -1.47
C ASP A 158 -15.60 -17.46 -0.35
N LYS A 159 -15.82 -18.15 0.75
CA LYS A 159 -14.88 -18.23 1.86
C LYS A 159 -13.61 -19.00 1.49
N ALA A 160 -13.74 -20.10 0.79
CA ALA A 160 -12.61 -20.86 0.27
C ALA A 160 -11.75 -19.99 -0.67
N VAL A 161 -12.36 -19.19 -1.54
CA VAL A 161 -11.66 -18.25 -2.43
C VAL A 161 -10.99 -17.11 -1.64
N GLU A 162 -11.62 -16.56 -0.59
CA GLU A 162 -11.05 -15.51 0.24
C GLU A 162 -9.81 -15.97 1.03
N LEU A 163 -9.62 -17.27 1.27
CA LEU A 163 -8.39 -17.80 1.89
C LEU A 163 -7.16 -17.64 0.99
N ARG A 164 -7.36 -17.47 -0.30
CA ARG A 164 -6.27 -17.17 -1.23
C ARG A 164 -5.82 -15.73 -1.02
N ASN A 165 -4.52 -15.51 -0.93
CA ASN A 165 -3.96 -14.18 -0.74
C ASN A 165 -4.10 -13.24 -1.96
N ASN A 166 -4.68 -13.77 -3.04
CA ASN A 166 -5.03 -13.03 -4.25
C ASN A 166 -3.83 -12.30 -4.91
N ASN A 167 -2.65 -12.83 -4.75
CA ASN A 167 -1.42 -12.28 -5.32
C ASN A 167 -1.17 -12.70 -6.78
N GLY A 168 -2.06 -13.48 -7.38
CA GLY A 168 -1.99 -13.89 -8.77
C GLY A 168 -0.96 -15.00 -9.08
N HIS A 169 -0.34 -15.59 -8.08
CA HIS A 169 0.64 -16.66 -8.23
C HIS A 169 0.00 -18.07 -8.31
N CYS A 170 -1.21 -18.16 -8.78
CA CYS A 170 -1.92 -19.44 -8.92
C CYS A 170 -1.80 -19.99 -10.32
#